data_11475abd230407891652016f9925e707
#
_entry.id   11475abd230407891652016f9925e707
#
_cell.length_a   1.000
_cell.length_b   1.000
_cell.length_c   1.000
_cell.angle_alpha   90.00
_cell.angle_beta   90.00
_cell.angle_gamma   90.00
#
_symmetry.space_group_name_H-M   'P 1'
#
loop_
_entity.id
_entity.type
_entity.pdbx_description
1 polymer ?
#
loop_
_entity_poly.entity_id
_entity_poly.type
_entity_poly.pdbx_seq_one_letter_code
_entity_poly.pdbx_strand_id
1 'polypeptide(L)'
;MDINLKRVFNGKYNVNVIANDEYIGPTISRGYEWDGWMREDIKKYYKSGTDILDIGANIGYNSLMFSDYGPVHAFEPVFHGIVEMNARDNALNHAISVYPIALSNEDIKSTIYIPERGCQSNTAINYGGTSMYKSDEVGGTPFDISCKKLDAVYEGCPSVMKIDVEGHELKVLEGALETIKKYMPVIMVEILKFEGNPIYDLLISLGYDEPTERHEKVYVFEPKPI
;
A
#
# COMPACT_ATOMS: atom_id res chain seq x y z
N MET A 1 9.08 -10.06 16.30
CA MET A 1 7.78 -9.65 16.89
C MET A 1 6.85 -10.84 16.84
N ASP A 2 6.27 -11.23 17.98
CA ASP A 2 5.26 -12.30 18.01
C ASP A 2 3.90 -11.72 17.68
N ILE A 3 3.49 -11.83 16.40
CA ILE A 3 2.18 -11.41 15.93
C ILE A 3 1.25 -12.62 15.94
N ASN A 4 0.14 -12.52 16.68
CA ASN A 4 -0.86 -13.56 16.70
C ASN A 4 -1.75 -13.44 15.45
N LEU A 5 -1.76 -14.47 14.61
CA LEU A 5 -2.55 -14.52 13.38
C LEU A 5 -3.80 -15.36 13.54
N LYS A 6 -4.86 -14.93 12.88
CA LYS A 6 -6.11 -15.68 12.72
C LYS A 6 -6.38 -15.85 11.24
N ARG A 7 -6.63 -17.09 10.80
CA ARG A 7 -7.07 -17.37 9.43
C ARG A 7 -8.57 -17.20 9.31
N VAL A 8 -9.01 -16.43 8.34
CA VAL A 8 -10.43 -16.18 8.04
C VAL A 8 -10.68 -16.37 6.55
N PHE A 9 -11.91 -16.76 6.19
CA PHE A 9 -12.39 -16.78 4.80
C PHE A 9 -13.45 -15.69 4.66
N ASN A 10 -13.23 -14.72 3.79
CA ASN A 10 -14.15 -13.60 3.63
C ASN A 10 -15.19 -13.78 2.51
N GLY A 11 -15.37 -15.01 2.02
CA GLY A 11 -16.23 -15.32 0.88
C GLY A 11 -15.47 -15.46 -0.44
N LYS A 12 -14.24 -14.94 -0.52
CA LYS A 12 -13.40 -15.04 -1.72
C LYS A 12 -11.98 -15.53 -1.41
N TYR A 13 -11.31 -14.92 -0.42
CA TYR A 13 -9.93 -15.25 -0.06
C TYR A 13 -9.82 -15.86 1.32
N ASN A 14 -8.83 -16.75 1.50
CA ASN A 14 -8.33 -17.15 2.81
C ASN A 14 -7.30 -16.13 3.25
N VAL A 15 -7.56 -15.42 4.34
CA VAL A 15 -6.71 -14.31 4.78
C VAL A 15 -6.20 -14.59 6.19
N ASN A 16 -4.90 -14.54 6.37
CA ASN A 16 -4.27 -14.51 7.69
C ASN A 16 -4.29 -13.04 8.16
N VAL A 17 -5.16 -12.74 9.10
CA VAL A 17 -5.32 -11.41 9.68
C VAL A 17 -4.64 -11.35 11.05
N ILE A 18 -4.21 -10.16 11.47
CA ILE A 18 -3.65 -9.95 12.81
C ILE A 18 -4.82 -9.96 13.80
N ALA A 19 -4.76 -10.84 14.82
CA ALA A 19 -5.91 -11.16 15.66
C ALA A 19 -6.43 -9.99 16.52
N ASN A 20 -5.53 -9.07 16.91
CA ASN A 20 -5.85 -7.88 17.70
C ASN A 20 -5.78 -6.59 16.90
N ASP A 21 -5.90 -6.68 15.56
CA ASP A 21 -6.00 -5.50 14.71
C ASP A 21 -7.31 -4.74 14.94
N GLU A 22 -7.27 -3.40 14.81
CA GLU A 22 -8.42 -2.55 15.10
C GLU A 22 -9.40 -2.47 13.93
N TYR A 23 -8.92 -2.46 12.68
CA TYR A 23 -9.74 -2.13 11.51
C TYR A 23 -9.75 -3.23 10.43
N ILE A 24 -8.59 -3.57 9.86
CA ILE A 24 -8.46 -4.45 8.69
C ILE A 24 -8.94 -5.86 9.05
N GLY A 25 -8.38 -6.44 10.13
CA GLY A 25 -8.71 -7.78 10.59
C GLY A 25 -10.19 -7.98 10.89
N PRO A 26 -10.85 -7.12 11.70
CA PRO A 26 -12.28 -7.19 11.96
C PRO A 26 -13.15 -7.04 10.71
N THR A 27 -12.78 -6.14 9.80
CA THR A 27 -13.54 -5.91 8.54
C THR A 27 -13.55 -7.17 7.69
N ILE A 28 -12.38 -7.76 7.44
CA ILE A 28 -12.23 -9.00 6.67
C ILE A 28 -12.92 -10.18 7.38
N SER A 29 -12.80 -10.27 8.72
CA SER A 29 -13.42 -11.35 9.51
C SER A 29 -14.95 -11.35 9.49
N ARG A 30 -15.57 -10.20 9.19
CA ARG A 30 -17.02 -10.07 9.00
C ARG A 30 -17.48 -10.40 7.57
N GLY A 31 -16.57 -10.77 6.68
CA GLY A 31 -16.85 -11.08 5.28
C GLY A 31 -16.84 -9.88 4.35
N TYR A 32 -16.39 -8.70 4.82
CA TYR A 32 -16.26 -7.52 3.97
C TYR A 32 -14.87 -7.45 3.32
N GLU A 33 -14.80 -6.78 2.20
CA GLU A 33 -13.54 -6.41 1.56
C GLU A 33 -12.95 -5.17 2.24
N TRP A 34 -11.64 -5.18 2.49
CA TRP A 34 -10.89 -3.97 2.81
C TRP A 34 -10.64 -3.23 1.50
N ASP A 35 -10.93 -1.94 1.47
CA ASP A 35 -10.80 -1.11 0.25
C ASP A 35 -11.48 -1.70 -1.01
N GLY A 36 -12.59 -2.42 -0.84
CA GLY A 36 -13.26 -3.10 -1.95
C GLY A 36 -13.66 -2.18 -3.12
N TRP A 37 -13.78 -0.88 -2.86
CA TRP A 37 -14.02 0.16 -3.88
C TRP A 37 -12.89 0.23 -4.92
N MET A 38 -11.65 -0.13 -4.57
CA MET A 38 -10.51 -0.13 -5.50
C MET A 38 -10.68 -1.14 -6.65
N ARG A 39 -11.54 -2.15 -6.52
CA ARG A 39 -11.79 -3.11 -7.62
C ARG A 39 -12.20 -2.45 -8.92
N GLU A 40 -13.15 -1.51 -8.85
CA GLU A 40 -13.63 -0.82 -10.04
C GLU A 40 -12.55 0.08 -10.63
N ASP A 41 -11.73 0.70 -9.79
CA ASP A 41 -10.63 1.54 -10.24
C ASP A 41 -9.51 0.70 -10.87
N ILE A 42 -9.10 -0.41 -10.26
CA ILE A 42 -8.13 -1.33 -10.88
C ILE A 42 -8.65 -1.87 -12.20
N LYS A 43 -9.91 -2.30 -12.27
CA LYS A 43 -10.53 -2.75 -13.52
C LYS A 43 -10.55 -1.67 -14.61
N LYS A 44 -10.75 -0.42 -14.22
CA LYS A 44 -10.74 0.73 -15.13
C LYS A 44 -9.35 1.04 -15.67
N TYR A 45 -8.33 1.01 -14.81
CA TYR A 45 -7.02 1.58 -15.10
C TYR A 45 -5.94 0.55 -15.45
N TYR A 46 -6.11 -0.70 -15.06
CA TYR A 46 -5.15 -1.74 -15.38
C TYR A 46 -5.10 -1.99 -16.89
N LYS A 47 -3.90 -2.04 -17.43
CA LYS A 47 -3.63 -2.37 -18.84
C LYS A 47 -3.03 -3.77 -18.93
N SER A 48 -3.63 -4.64 -19.74
CA SER A 48 -3.14 -6.01 -19.91
C SER A 48 -1.66 -6.05 -20.32
N GLY A 49 -0.90 -6.92 -19.69
CA GLY A 49 0.55 -7.07 -19.93
C GLY A 49 1.42 -6.07 -19.16
N THR A 50 0.83 -5.34 -18.21
CA THR A 50 1.56 -4.46 -17.30
C THR A 50 1.46 -4.95 -15.86
N ASP A 51 2.09 -4.24 -14.94
CA ASP A 51 2.09 -4.57 -13.51
C ASP A 51 1.22 -3.60 -12.69
N ILE A 52 0.86 -4.05 -11.49
CA ILE A 52 0.23 -3.25 -10.44
C ILE A 52 1.21 -3.17 -9.27
N LEU A 53 1.51 -1.95 -8.80
CA LEU A 53 2.34 -1.75 -7.61
C LEU A 53 1.45 -1.47 -6.40
N ASP A 54 1.60 -2.28 -5.34
CA ASP A 54 0.96 -2.10 -4.03
C ASP A 54 2.02 -1.69 -3.02
N ILE A 55 2.15 -0.39 -2.80
CA ILE A 55 3.17 0.21 -1.94
C ILE A 55 2.54 0.53 -0.59
N GLY A 56 3.07 -0.12 0.48
CA GLY A 56 2.42 -0.21 1.78
C GLY A 56 1.34 -1.30 1.77
N ALA A 57 1.74 -2.53 1.42
CA ALA A 57 0.79 -3.63 1.24
C ALA A 57 0.18 -4.15 2.55
N ASN A 58 0.73 -3.78 3.71
CA ASN A 58 0.30 -4.24 5.02
C ASN A 58 0.20 -5.78 5.09
N ILE A 59 -0.96 -6.37 5.39
CA ILE A 59 -1.16 -7.83 5.35
C ILE A 59 -1.39 -8.39 3.94
N GLY A 60 -1.37 -7.55 2.90
CA GLY A 60 -1.50 -7.96 1.49
C GLY A 60 -2.93 -8.20 1.02
N TYR A 61 -3.95 -7.68 1.70
CA TYR A 61 -5.33 -7.88 1.25
C TYR A 61 -5.59 -7.20 -0.10
N ASN A 62 -5.12 -5.97 -0.28
CA ASN A 62 -5.22 -5.26 -1.55
C ASN A 62 -4.41 -5.96 -2.64
N SER A 63 -3.23 -6.49 -2.31
CA SER A 63 -2.44 -7.31 -3.25
C SER A 63 -3.19 -8.54 -3.75
N LEU A 64 -3.93 -9.27 -2.85
CA LEU A 64 -4.79 -10.38 -3.26
C LEU A 64 -5.87 -9.91 -4.25
N MET A 65 -6.53 -8.80 -3.93
CA MET A 65 -7.58 -8.23 -4.76
C MET A 65 -7.06 -7.78 -6.14
N PHE A 66 -5.88 -7.15 -6.17
CA PHE A 66 -5.25 -6.69 -7.40
C PHE A 66 -4.78 -7.85 -8.29
N SER A 67 -4.39 -8.97 -7.69
CA SER A 67 -3.99 -10.18 -8.41
C SER A 67 -5.12 -10.83 -9.22
N ASP A 68 -6.35 -10.41 -9.04
CA ASP A 68 -7.46 -10.81 -9.91
C ASP A 68 -7.31 -10.23 -11.33
N TYR A 69 -6.59 -9.13 -11.49
CA TYR A 69 -6.49 -8.36 -12.72
C TYR A 69 -5.12 -8.46 -13.40
N GLY A 70 -4.03 -8.40 -12.65
CA GLY A 70 -2.68 -8.41 -13.18
C GLY A 70 -1.61 -8.83 -12.17
N PRO A 71 -0.35 -8.99 -12.62
CA PRO A 71 0.78 -9.21 -11.73
C PRO A 71 0.92 -8.07 -10.73
N VAL A 72 1.21 -8.42 -9.47
CA VAL A 72 1.33 -7.45 -8.37
C VAL A 72 2.74 -7.46 -7.80
N HIS A 73 3.30 -6.28 -7.59
CA HIS A 73 4.53 -6.08 -6.83
C HIS A 73 4.17 -5.38 -5.51
N ALA A 74 4.24 -6.13 -4.41
CA ALA A 74 3.86 -5.70 -3.07
C ALA A 74 5.10 -5.28 -2.27
N PHE A 75 5.17 -4.02 -1.85
CA PHE A 75 6.26 -3.49 -1.04
C PHE A 75 5.78 -3.30 0.39
N GLU A 76 6.36 -4.06 1.32
CA GLU A 76 5.93 -4.07 2.73
C GLU A 76 7.11 -4.43 3.65
N PRO A 77 7.62 -3.47 4.44
CA PRO A 77 8.82 -3.70 5.23
C PRO A 77 8.61 -4.55 6.49
N VAL A 78 7.42 -4.54 7.09
CA VAL A 78 7.16 -5.14 8.41
C VAL A 78 6.37 -6.44 8.30
N PHE A 79 5.25 -6.39 7.58
CA PHE A 79 4.28 -7.50 7.51
C PHE A 79 4.43 -8.34 6.24
N HIS A 80 5.51 -8.18 5.47
CA HIS A 80 5.77 -8.90 4.22
C HIS A 80 5.58 -10.43 4.34
N GLY A 81 5.96 -11.03 5.47
CA GLY A 81 5.76 -12.45 5.71
C GLY A 81 4.26 -12.84 5.76
N ILE A 82 3.37 -11.93 6.19
CA ILE A 82 1.92 -12.15 6.14
C ILE A 82 1.42 -12.02 4.69
N VAL A 83 1.96 -11.06 3.91
CA VAL A 83 1.65 -10.93 2.48
C VAL A 83 2.01 -12.22 1.74
N GLU A 84 3.20 -12.79 1.98
CA GLU A 84 3.65 -14.07 1.40
C GLU A 84 2.74 -15.25 1.81
N MET A 85 2.33 -15.30 3.08
CA MET A 85 1.38 -16.32 3.56
C MET A 85 0.04 -16.19 2.85
N ASN A 86 -0.49 -14.98 2.75
CA ASN A 86 -1.77 -14.72 2.10
C ASN A 86 -1.72 -15.01 0.59
N ALA A 87 -0.62 -14.66 -0.07
CA ALA A 87 -0.41 -15.03 -1.47
C ALA A 87 -0.39 -16.55 -1.68
N ARG A 88 0.36 -17.29 -0.84
CA ARG A 88 0.47 -18.76 -0.92
C ARG A 88 -0.84 -19.49 -0.61
N ASP A 89 -1.63 -18.97 0.31
CA ASP A 89 -2.85 -19.63 0.82
C ASP A 89 -4.05 -19.47 -0.11
N ASN A 90 -3.88 -18.80 -1.27
CA ASN A 90 -4.92 -18.56 -2.26
C ASN A 90 -4.51 -19.03 -3.66
N ALA A 91 -5.50 -19.44 -4.46
CA ALA A 91 -5.32 -19.69 -5.89
C ALA A 91 -5.42 -18.36 -6.63
N LEU A 92 -4.26 -17.76 -6.92
CA LEU A 92 -4.16 -16.46 -7.55
C LEU A 92 -4.30 -16.54 -9.08
N ASN A 93 -4.97 -15.55 -9.68
CA ASN A 93 -5.02 -15.41 -11.14
C ASN A 93 -3.69 -14.91 -11.71
N HIS A 94 -3.00 -14.04 -10.95
CA HIS A 94 -1.68 -13.49 -11.29
C HIS A 94 -0.75 -13.53 -10.08
N ALA A 95 0.55 -13.59 -10.34
CA ALA A 95 1.57 -13.66 -9.29
C ALA A 95 1.62 -12.39 -8.42
N ILE A 96 1.92 -12.56 -7.14
CA ILE A 96 2.28 -11.48 -6.21
C ILE A 96 3.76 -11.65 -5.88
N SER A 97 4.57 -10.68 -6.27
CA SER A 97 5.98 -10.59 -5.90
C SER A 97 6.11 -9.70 -4.67
N VAL A 98 6.66 -10.22 -3.58
CA VAL A 98 6.75 -9.50 -2.29
C VAL A 98 8.16 -8.99 -2.06
N TYR A 99 8.27 -7.71 -1.71
CA TYR A 99 9.53 -7.03 -1.43
C TYR A 99 9.54 -6.59 0.04
N PRO A 100 10.44 -7.16 0.88
CA PRO A 100 10.52 -6.86 2.32
C PRO A 100 11.28 -5.55 2.59
N ILE A 101 10.87 -4.48 1.93
CA ILE A 101 11.51 -3.15 1.99
C ILE A 101 10.46 -2.05 2.02
N ALA A 102 10.81 -0.92 2.61
CA ALA A 102 10.10 0.32 2.41
C ALA A 102 10.61 1.02 1.14
N LEU A 103 9.74 1.73 0.43
CA LEU A 103 10.15 2.62 -0.63
C LEU A 103 10.36 4.04 -0.09
N SER A 104 11.39 4.72 -0.62
CA SER A 104 11.77 6.08 -0.25
C SER A 104 12.57 6.73 -1.39
N ASN A 105 12.99 7.98 -1.19
CA ASN A 105 13.87 8.67 -2.13
C ASN A 105 15.37 8.38 -1.91
N GLU A 106 15.69 7.54 -0.94
CA GLU A 106 17.08 7.20 -0.58
C GLU A 106 17.23 5.70 -0.28
N ASP A 107 18.43 5.16 -0.55
CA ASP A 107 18.83 3.81 -0.18
C ASP A 107 19.49 3.83 1.19
N ILE A 108 18.70 3.68 2.26
CA ILE A 108 19.16 3.78 3.65
C ILE A 108 18.56 2.69 4.55
N LYS A 109 19.20 2.48 5.69
CA LYS A 109 18.55 1.83 6.84
C LYS A 109 17.81 2.89 7.65
N SER A 110 16.61 2.57 8.08
CA SER A 110 15.75 3.48 8.83
C SER A 110 14.95 2.72 9.90
N THR A 111 14.16 3.43 10.64
CA THR A 111 13.27 2.87 11.65
C THR A 111 11.82 3.22 11.30
N ILE A 112 10.93 2.24 11.38
CA ILE A 112 9.47 2.42 11.30
C ILE A 112 8.87 2.16 12.68
N TYR A 113 7.75 2.78 12.99
CA TYR A 113 7.09 2.67 14.29
C TYR A 113 5.76 1.96 14.14
N ILE A 114 5.61 0.86 14.87
CA ILE A 114 4.38 0.09 14.91
C ILE A 114 3.56 0.60 16.08
N PRO A 115 2.31 1.03 15.90
CA PRO A 115 1.47 1.52 16.98
C PRO A 115 1.39 0.52 18.14
N GLU A 116 1.34 1.03 19.37
CA GLU A 116 1.25 0.21 20.60
C GLU A 116 -0.19 0.03 21.06
N ARG A 117 -1.11 0.83 20.50
CA ARG A 117 -2.56 0.78 20.78
C ARG A 117 -3.37 1.28 19.59
N GLY A 118 -4.67 1.04 19.63
CA GLY A 118 -5.62 1.55 18.66
C GLY A 118 -5.96 3.03 18.87
N CYS A 119 -6.60 3.61 17.89
CA CYS A 119 -7.12 4.97 17.94
C CYS A 119 -8.43 5.05 18.76
N GLN A 120 -9.24 3.98 18.74
CA GLN A 120 -10.54 3.90 19.39
C GLN A 120 -10.59 2.90 20.55
N SER A 121 -9.58 2.03 20.69
CA SER A 121 -9.54 0.95 21.65
C SER A 121 -8.17 0.83 22.30
N ASN A 122 -8.15 0.61 23.62
CA ASN A 122 -6.93 0.29 24.34
C ASN A 122 -6.54 -1.21 24.27
N THR A 123 -7.37 -2.05 23.65
CA THR A 123 -7.18 -3.51 23.55
C THR A 123 -6.85 -4.00 22.15
N ALA A 124 -7.16 -3.20 21.14
CA ALA A 124 -6.76 -3.44 19.76
C ALA A 124 -5.61 -2.50 19.37
N ILE A 125 -4.94 -2.80 18.25
CA ILE A 125 -3.83 -2.03 17.71
C ILE A 125 -4.16 -1.67 16.26
N ASN A 126 -3.99 -0.40 15.89
CA ASN A 126 -4.11 0.01 14.49
C ASN A 126 -2.80 -0.30 13.75
N TYR A 127 -2.64 -1.55 13.30
CA TYR A 127 -1.46 -1.93 12.52
C TYR A 127 -1.41 -1.25 11.14
N GLY A 128 -2.55 -0.76 10.62
CA GLY A 128 -2.61 0.09 9.44
C GLY A 128 -1.81 1.37 9.60
N GLY A 129 -1.84 1.98 10.77
CA GLY A 129 -1.08 3.20 11.08
C GLY A 129 0.42 3.00 11.34
N THR A 130 1.03 1.91 10.86
CA THR A 130 2.49 1.70 10.94
C THR A 130 3.20 2.71 10.06
N SER A 131 3.99 3.61 10.66
CA SER A 131 4.55 4.80 9.99
C SER A 131 6.03 5.01 10.30
N MET A 132 6.74 5.66 9.39
CA MET A 132 8.10 6.15 9.66
C MET A 132 8.13 7.32 10.66
N TYR A 133 6.97 7.85 11.01
CA TYR A 133 6.83 8.93 11.98
C TYR A 133 6.18 8.42 13.25
N LYS A 134 6.88 8.61 14.39
CA LYS A 134 6.34 8.20 15.70
C LYS A 134 5.16 9.08 16.08
N SER A 135 4.05 8.46 16.43
CA SER A 135 2.87 9.16 16.97
C SER A 135 2.96 9.32 18.48
N ASP A 136 2.71 10.52 18.97
CA ASP A 136 2.61 10.78 20.42
C ASP A 136 1.29 10.23 21.01
N GLU A 137 0.26 10.08 20.17
CA GLU A 137 -1.07 9.64 20.62
C GLU A 137 -1.14 8.13 20.84
N VAL A 138 -0.61 7.33 19.90
CA VAL A 138 -0.71 5.85 19.92
C VAL A 138 0.59 5.17 20.32
N GLY A 139 1.64 5.93 20.59
CA GLY A 139 2.98 5.40 20.83
C GLY A 139 3.61 4.82 19.57
N GLY A 140 4.67 4.04 19.74
CA GLY A 140 5.30 3.36 18.61
C GLY A 140 6.48 2.51 19.03
N THR A 141 6.36 1.20 18.80
CA THR A 141 7.47 0.26 18.95
C THR A 141 8.36 0.36 17.70
N PRO A 142 9.66 0.71 17.87
CA PRO A 142 10.59 0.84 16.75
C PRO A 142 10.91 -0.52 16.12
N PHE A 143 10.98 -0.53 14.79
CA PHE A 143 11.38 -1.69 14.00
C PHE A 143 12.33 -1.24 12.88
N ASP A 144 13.49 -1.88 12.78
CA ASP A 144 14.51 -1.53 11.79
C ASP A 144 14.13 -2.05 10.41
N ILE A 145 14.21 -1.18 9.39
CA ILE A 145 13.86 -1.47 8.01
C ILE A 145 14.95 -1.03 7.04
N SER A 146 14.86 -1.56 5.83
CA SER A 146 15.63 -1.07 4.68
C SER A 146 14.73 -0.24 3.79
N CYS A 147 15.17 0.97 3.44
CA CYS A 147 14.53 1.82 2.47
C CYS A 147 15.28 1.76 1.14
N LYS A 148 14.54 1.76 0.04
CA LYS A 148 15.07 1.74 -1.33
C LYS A 148 14.29 2.68 -2.22
N LYS A 149 14.93 3.17 -3.30
CA LYS A 149 14.21 3.83 -4.38
C LYS A 149 13.49 2.79 -5.22
N LEU A 150 12.27 3.06 -5.65
CA LEU A 150 11.57 2.20 -6.60
C LEU A 150 12.39 2.02 -7.88
N ASP A 151 12.94 3.13 -8.40
CA ASP A 151 13.76 3.15 -9.62
C ASP A 151 15.03 2.28 -9.55
N ALA A 152 15.47 1.88 -8.33
CA ALA A 152 16.64 1.02 -8.12
C ALA A 152 16.28 -0.48 -8.00
N VAL A 153 15.02 -0.81 -7.67
CA VAL A 153 14.64 -2.20 -7.32
C VAL A 153 13.54 -2.79 -8.21
N TYR A 154 12.96 -1.98 -9.09
CA TYR A 154 11.87 -2.39 -9.97
C TYR A 154 12.19 -2.06 -11.43
N GLU A 155 12.09 -3.06 -12.31
CA GLU A 155 12.38 -2.95 -13.73
C GLU A 155 11.16 -3.21 -14.64
N GLY A 156 9.96 -3.36 -14.06
CA GLY A 156 8.73 -3.67 -14.79
C GLY A 156 8.09 -2.46 -15.47
N CYS A 157 6.84 -2.63 -15.89
CA CYS A 157 6.03 -1.63 -16.58
C CYS A 157 4.69 -1.46 -15.84
N PRO A 158 4.57 -0.57 -14.84
CA PRO A 158 3.35 -0.41 -14.09
C PRO A 158 2.33 0.40 -14.88
N SER A 159 1.05 -0.02 -14.85
CA SER A 159 -0.07 0.83 -15.26
C SER A 159 -0.82 1.44 -14.08
N VAL A 160 -0.69 0.85 -12.90
CA VAL A 160 -1.30 1.35 -11.66
C VAL A 160 -0.30 1.28 -10.50
N MET A 161 -0.25 2.34 -9.69
CA MET A 161 0.50 2.41 -8.44
C MET A 161 -0.46 2.83 -7.32
N LYS A 162 -0.66 1.97 -6.31
CA LYS A 162 -1.28 2.34 -5.02
C LYS A 162 -0.16 2.70 -4.06
N ILE A 163 -0.27 3.87 -3.40
CA ILE A 163 0.69 4.35 -2.41
C ILE A 163 -0.07 4.75 -1.15
N ASP A 164 0.21 4.04 -0.08
CA ASP A 164 -0.40 4.25 1.22
C ASP A 164 0.63 3.78 2.28
N VAL A 165 1.41 4.72 2.75
CA VAL A 165 2.60 4.49 3.59
C VAL A 165 2.65 5.43 4.81
N GLU A 166 1.44 5.90 5.20
CA GLU A 166 1.20 6.61 6.44
C GLU A 166 2.12 7.84 6.63
N GLY A 167 2.11 8.72 5.60
CA GLY A 167 2.78 10.02 5.62
C GLY A 167 4.13 10.06 4.90
N HIS A 168 4.60 8.96 4.29
CA HIS A 168 5.88 8.91 3.56
C HIS A 168 5.72 8.94 2.03
N GLU A 169 4.51 9.22 1.51
CA GLU A 169 4.12 9.12 0.10
C GLU A 169 4.98 10.01 -0.81
N LEU A 170 5.27 11.25 -0.38
CA LEU A 170 6.13 12.16 -1.16
C LEU A 170 7.51 11.54 -1.42
N LYS A 171 8.11 10.93 -0.40
CA LYS A 171 9.43 10.31 -0.51
C LYS A 171 9.41 9.08 -1.42
N VAL A 172 8.31 8.32 -1.40
CA VAL A 172 8.09 7.21 -2.33
C VAL A 172 8.06 7.73 -3.77
N LEU A 173 7.27 8.78 -4.04
CA LEU A 173 7.15 9.40 -5.36
C LEU A 173 8.48 9.98 -5.86
N GLU A 174 9.24 10.67 -4.99
CA GLU A 174 10.58 11.17 -5.31
C GLU A 174 11.56 10.04 -5.69
N GLY A 175 11.42 8.85 -5.09
CA GLY A 175 12.23 7.68 -5.40
C GLY A 175 11.76 6.85 -6.59
N ALA A 176 10.64 7.26 -7.21
CA ALA A 176 10.00 6.58 -8.35
C ALA A 176 9.94 7.44 -9.61
N LEU A 177 10.65 8.57 -9.65
CA LEU A 177 10.49 9.58 -10.70
C LEU A 177 10.77 9.06 -12.11
N GLU A 178 11.78 8.21 -12.30
CA GLU A 178 12.11 7.66 -13.62
C GLU A 178 11.04 6.66 -14.08
N THR A 179 10.56 5.80 -13.19
CA THR A 179 9.45 4.88 -13.44
C THR A 179 8.19 5.65 -13.81
N ILE A 180 7.83 6.69 -13.02
CA ILE A 180 6.64 7.52 -13.26
C ILE A 180 6.73 8.22 -14.60
N LYS A 181 7.84 8.92 -14.90
CA LYS A 181 8.02 9.62 -16.19
C LYS A 181 7.97 8.70 -17.40
N LYS A 182 8.52 7.49 -17.25
CA LYS A 182 8.62 6.53 -18.35
C LYS A 182 7.29 5.87 -18.69
N TYR A 183 6.51 5.51 -17.67
CA TYR A 183 5.33 4.68 -17.86
C TYR A 183 4.01 5.40 -17.61
N MET A 184 4.04 6.54 -16.94
CA MET A 184 2.86 7.34 -16.60
C MET A 184 1.72 6.47 -16.04
N PRO A 185 1.95 5.70 -14.96
CA PRO A 185 0.90 4.89 -14.36
C PRO A 185 -0.21 5.76 -13.76
N VAL A 186 -1.41 5.24 -13.63
CA VAL A 186 -2.41 5.86 -12.74
C VAL A 186 -1.92 5.71 -11.30
N ILE A 187 -1.92 6.80 -10.52
CA ILE A 187 -1.44 6.84 -9.14
C ILE A 187 -2.63 7.03 -8.21
N MET A 188 -2.83 6.06 -7.32
CA MET A 188 -3.76 6.12 -6.20
C MET A 188 -2.95 6.37 -4.95
N VAL A 189 -3.10 7.52 -4.33
CA VAL A 189 -2.25 7.92 -3.20
C VAL A 189 -3.08 8.49 -2.05
N GLU A 190 -2.77 8.06 -0.81
CA GLU A 190 -3.34 8.68 0.37
C GLU A 190 -2.69 10.04 0.63
N ILE A 191 -3.53 11.08 0.83
CA ILE A 191 -3.07 12.44 1.16
C ILE A 191 -3.85 12.93 2.38
N LEU A 192 -3.27 12.80 3.55
CA LEU A 192 -3.90 13.15 4.83
C LEU A 192 -4.37 14.61 4.91
N LYS A 193 -3.62 15.53 4.29
CA LYS A 193 -3.97 16.93 4.16
C LYS A 193 -3.70 17.38 2.73
N PHE A 194 -4.75 17.61 1.96
CA PHE A 194 -4.65 17.89 0.52
C PHE A 194 -4.19 19.31 0.23
N GLU A 195 -4.77 20.32 0.91
CA GLU A 195 -4.49 21.73 0.64
C GLU A 195 -3.00 22.07 0.89
N GLY A 196 -2.32 22.55 -0.15
CA GLY A 196 -0.89 22.88 -0.13
C GLY A 196 0.04 21.66 0.00
N ASN A 197 -0.43 20.48 -0.40
CA ASN A 197 0.36 19.26 -0.32
C ASN A 197 1.34 19.18 -1.49
N PRO A 198 2.65 18.95 -1.23
CA PRO A 198 3.67 18.89 -2.27
C PRO A 198 3.52 17.71 -3.24
N ILE A 199 2.77 16.66 -2.89
CA ILE A 199 2.43 15.55 -3.78
C ILE A 199 1.61 16.06 -4.97
N TYR A 200 0.63 16.94 -4.71
CA TYR A 200 -0.18 17.56 -5.75
C TYR A 200 0.70 18.32 -6.74
N ASP A 201 1.53 19.25 -6.25
CA ASP A 201 2.41 20.06 -7.10
C ASP A 201 3.38 19.18 -7.92
N LEU A 202 3.93 18.14 -7.30
CA LEU A 202 4.82 17.18 -7.98
C LEU A 202 4.10 16.49 -9.13
N LEU A 203 2.95 15.86 -8.89
CA LEU A 203 2.24 15.08 -9.90
C LEU A 203 1.69 15.96 -11.03
N ILE A 204 1.16 17.15 -10.73
CA ILE A 204 0.76 18.11 -11.75
C ILE A 204 1.95 18.51 -12.63
N SER A 205 3.12 18.76 -12.03
CA SER A 205 4.34 19.10 -12.77
C SER A 205 4.86 17.98 -13.67
N LEU A 206 4.55 16.72 -13.32
CA LEU A 206 4.90 15.52 -14.11
C LEU A 206 3.90 15.22 -15.22
N GLY A 207 2.81 16.00 -15.35
CA GLY A 207 1.85 15.85 -16.44
C GLY A 207 0.60 15.02 -16.08
N TYR A 208 0.25 14.96 -14.81
CA TYR A 208 -1.04 14.40 -14.38
C TYR A 208 -2.14 15.44 -14.40
N ASP A 209 -3.39 14.98 -14.58
CA ASP A 209 -4.58 15.80 -14.44
C ASP A 209 -4.90 16.07 -12.95
N GLU A 210 -5.84 17.01 -12.72
CA GLU A 210 -6.43 17.25 -11.40
C GLU A 210 -6.95 15.93 -10.81
N PRO A 211 -6.60 15.57 -9.56
CA PRO A 211 -7.00 14.30 -9.00
C PRO A 211 -8.48 14.23 -8.65
N THR A 212 -9.00 13.03 -8.64
CA THR A 212 -10.33 12.73 -8.10
C THR A 212 -10.19 12.08 -6.72
N GLU A 213 -10.79 12.68 -5.70
CA GLU A 213 -10.93 12.01 -4.40
C GLU A 213 -11.94 10.86 -4.52
N ARG A 214 -11.51 9.64 -4.18
CA ARG A 214 -12.33 8.44 -4.30
C ARG A 214 -12.92 7.99 -2.98
N HIS A 215 -12.10 7.93 -1.95
CA HIS A 215 -12.50 7.47 -0.63
C HIS A 215 -11.53 8.03 0.42
N GLU A 216 -12.04 8.53 1.55
CA GLU A 216 -11.31 8.92 2.75
C GLU A 216 -9.83 9.33 2.53
N LYS A 217 -9.60 10.44 1.82
CA LYS A 217 -8.26 10.99 1.53
C LYS A 217 -7.42 10.21 0.50
N VAL A 218 -7.98 9.22 -0.18
CA VAL A 218 -7.30 8.58 -1.31
C VAL A 218 -7.66 9.31 -2.60
N TYR A 219 -6.64 9.82 -3.26
CA TYR A 219 -6.72 10.60 -4.50
C TYR A 219 -6.18 9.80 -5.67
N VAL A 220 -6.91 9.85 -6.78
CA VAL A 220 -6.51 9.19 -8.04
C VAL A 220 -6.05 10.25 -9.02
N PHE A 221 -4.78 10.15 -9.42
CA PHE A 221 -4.16 10.96 -10.45
C PHE A 221 -4.09 10.18 -11.76
N GLU A 222 -4.75 10.66 -12.78
CA GLU A 222 -4.70 10.10 -14.14
C GLU A 222 -3.67 10.89 -14.98
N PRO A 223 -2.80 10.24 -15.78
CA PRO A 223 -1.91 10.95 -16.67
C PRO A 223 -2.70 11.69 -17.76
N LYS A 224 -2.27 12.90 -18.13
CA LYS A 224 -2.86 13.65 -19.24
C LYS A 224 -2.77 12.85 -20.53
N PRO A 225 -3.82 12.87 -21.37
CA PRO A 225 -3.75 12.30 -22.73
C PRO A 225 -2.59 12.95 -23.50
N ILE A 226 -1.80 12.12 -24.19
CA ILE A 226 -0.73 12.58 -25.10
C ILE A 226 -1.34 13.09 -26.40
#